data_5099e49251593c3c8bfc9e339b26585b
#
_entry.id   5099e49251593c3c8bfc9e339b26585b
#
_cell.length_a   1.000
_cell.length_b   1.000
_cell.length_c   1.000
_cell.angle_alpha   90.00
_cell.angle_beta   90.00
_cell.angle_gamma   90.00
#
_symmetry.space_group_name_H-M   'P 1'
#
loop_
_entity.id
_entity.type
_entity.pdbx_description
1 polymer ?
#
loop_
_entity_poly.entity_id
_entity_poly.type
_entity_poly.pdbx_seq_one_letter_code
_entity_poly.pdbx_strand_id
1 'polypeptide(L)'
;MNYTLAVFKTRYATLNFANLLKANNVPMAIINTPSSISRTCGISVKFLSVYFAKVQTLLGTNLSNFAGFYSYTQTLNGVNIFKL
;
A
#
# COMPACT_ATOMS: atom_id res chain seq x y z
N MET A 1 13.71 0.39 8.35
CA MET A 1 12.57 1.28 8.06
C MET A 1 11.30 0.47 7.91
N ASN A 2 10.24 0.99 8.46
CA ASN A 2 8.94 0.33 8.36
C ASN A 2 8.11 0.98 7.26
N TYR A 3 7.59 0.13 6.39
CA TYR A 3 6.72 0.54 5.31
C TYR A 3 5.35 -0.09 5.48
N THR A 4 4.37 0.51 4.83
CA THR A 4 3.02 -0.04 4.72
C THR A 4 2.68 -0.17 3.26
N LEU A 5 1.97 -1.24 2.91
CA LEU A 5 1.45 -1.44 1.57
C LEU A 5 -0.04 -1.17 1.56
N ALA A 6 -0.50 -0.37 0.60
CA ALA A 6 -1.91 -0.26 0.29
C ALA A 6 -2.18 -1.17 -0.90
N VAL A 7 -3.03 -2.17 -0.70
CA VAL A 7 -3.29 -3.21 -1.67
C VAL A 7 -4.70 -3.08 -2.22
N PHE A 8 -4.82 -3.09 -3.53
CA PHE A 8 -6.09 -2.93 -4.23
C PHE A 8 -6.33 -4.13 -5.16
N LYS A 9 -7.59 -4.35 -5.50
CA LYS A 9 -7.99 -5.48 -6.35
C LYS A 9 -7.78 -5.22 -7.83
N THR A 10 -7.68 -3.95 -8.25
CA THR A 10 -7.49 -3.60 -9.65
C THR A 10 -6.27 -2.70 -9.82
N ARG A 11 -5.65 -2.80 -10.99
CA ARG A 11 -4.52 -1.95 -11.35
C ARG A 11 -4.95 -0.48 -11.38
N TYR A 12 -6.13 -0.20 -11.90
CA TYR A 12 -6.66 1.14 -11.98
C TYR A 12 -6.77 1.80 -10.59
N ALA A 13 -7.36 1.08 -9.63
CA ALA A 13 -7.49 1.58 -8.26
C ALA A 13 -6.13 1.83 -7.62
N THR A 14 -5.15 0.94 -7.85
CA THR A 14 -3.79 1.11 -7.33
C THR A 14 -3.15 2.38 -7.88
N LEU A 15 -3.22 2.60 -9.19
CA LEU A 15 -2.59 3.74 -9.82
C LEU A 15 -3.28 5.05 -9.43
N ASN A 16 -4.60 5.04 -9.31
CA ASN A 16 -5.33 6.21 -8.84
C ASN A 16 -4.93 6.59 -7.42
N PHE A 17 -4.80 5.62 -6.55
CA PHE A 17 -4.40 5.91 -5.17
C PHE A 17 -2.96 6.42 -5.11
N ALA A 18 -2.06 5.84 -5.90
CA ALA A 18 -0.68 6.33 -5.99
C ALA A 18 -0.65 7.80 -6.42
N ASN A 19 -1.45 8.16 -7.42
CA ASN A 19 -1.53 9.55 -7.87
C ASN A 19 -2.09 10.47 -6.79
N LEU A 20 -3.06 10.00 -6.01
CA LEU A 20 -3.61 10.77 -4.91
C LEU A 20 -2.55 11.05 -3.84
N LEU A 21 -1.75 10.04 -3.48
CA LEU A 21 -0.66 10.22 -2.52
C LEU A 21 0.37 11.21 -3.06
N LYS A 22 0.73 11.09 -4.33
CA LYS A 22 1.68 12.01 -4.95
C LYS A 22 1.17 13.44 -4.91
N ALA A 23 -0.11 13.65 -5.20
CA ALA A 23 -0.72 14.97 -5.19
C ALA A 23 -0.75 15.59 -3.79
N ASN A 24 -0.70 14.75 -2.74
CA ASN A 24 -0.71 15.20 -1.34
C ASN A 24 0.67 15.14 -0.70
N ASN A 25 1.73 15.07 -1.51
CA ASN A 25 3.12 15.08 -1.07
C ASN A 25 3.46 13.92 -0.13
N VAL A 26 2.83 12.77 -0.30
CA VAL A 26 3.20 11.56 0.41
C VAL A 26 4.17 10.76 -0.45
N PRO A 27 5.43 10.57 -0.01
CA PRO A 27 6.37 9.75 -0.75
C PRO A 27 5.84 8.32 -0.85
N MET A 28 5.89 7.76 -2.04
CA MET A 28 5.42 6.40 -2.26
C MET A 28 6.17 5.76 -3.43
N ALA A 29 6.08 4.44 -3.51
CA ALA A 29 6.58 3.68 -4.65
C ALA A 29 5.56 2.61 -5.03
N ILE A 30 5.48 2.31 -6.32
CA ILE A 30 4.67 1.19 -6.79
C ILE A 30 5.61 -0.01 -6.88
N ILE A 31 5.22 -1.10 -6.22
CA ILE A 31 6.02 -2.32 -6.20
C ILE A 31 5.16 -3.50 -6.65
N ASN A 32 5.81 -4.58 -7.04
CA ASN A 32 5.11 -5.84 -7.24
C ASN A 32 4.59 -6.33 -5.89
N THR A 33 3.32 -6.74 -5.85
CA THR A 33 2.73 -7.26 -4.63
C THR A 33 3.45 -8.55 -4.23
N PRO A 34 3.91 -8.66 -2.96
CA PRO A 34 4.53 -9.89 -2.49
C PRO A 34 3.61 -11.09 -2.67
N SER A 35 4.19 -12.24 -3.00
CA SER A 35 3.42 -13.45 -3.29
C SER A 35 2.59 -13.97 -2.10
N SER A 36 2.96 -13.58 -0.87
CA SER A 36 2.21 -13.94 0.32
C SER A 36 0.86 -13.24 0.41
N ILE A 37 0.66 -12.17 -0.37
CA ILE A 37 -0.61 -11.46 -0.43
C ILE A 37 -1.35 -11.94 -1.68
N SER A 38 -2.53 -12.52 -1.47
CA SER A 38 -3.33 -13.06 -2.57
C SER A 38 -4.42 -12.07 -2.99
N ARG A 39 -5.04 -12.35 -4.15
CA ARG A 39 -6.21 -11.64 -4.66
C ARG A 39 -5.95 -10.15 -4.91
N THR A 40 -4.82 -9.85 -5.54
CA THR A 40 -4.48 -8.48 -5.90
C THR A 40 -4.28 -8.39 -7.40
N CYS A 41 -4.11 -7.15 -7.88
CA CYS A 41 -3.79 -6.92 -9.30
C CYS A 41 -2.31 -7.11 -9.62
N GLY A 42 -1.50 -7.55 -8.66
CA GLY A 42 -0.08 -7.76 -8.85
C GLY A 42 0.81 -6.58 -8.50
N ILE A 43 0.25 -5.40 -8.29
CA ILE A 43 1.01 -4.23 -7.85
C ILE A 43 0.38 -3.61 -6.60
N SER A 44 1.21 -2.95 -5.81
CA SER A 44 0.79 -2.30 -4.56
C SER A 44 1.51 -0.97 -4.39
N VAL A 45 0.93 -0.11 -3.55
CA VAL A 45 1.54 1.17 -3.22
C VAL A 45 2.28 1.01 -1.88
N LYS A 46 3.59 1.26 -1.88
CA LYS A 46 4.43 1.20 -0.69
C LYS A 46 4.72 2.61 -0.21
N PHE A 47 4.53 2.87 1.07
CA PHE A 47 4.82 4.16 1.68
C PHE A 47 5.35 3.97 3.09
N LEU A 48 6.02 5.00 3.62
CA LEU A 48 6.54 4.95 4.98
C LEU A 48 5.40 4.90 5.98
N SER A 49 5.51 4.04 6.98
CA SER A 49 4.46 3.83 7.97
C SER A 49 4.12 5.08 8.77
N VAL A 50 5.05 6.06 8.86
CA VAL A 50 4.77 7.32 9.55
C VAL A 50 3.64 8.11 8.89
N TYR A 51 3.34 7.84 7.62
CA TYR A 51 2.25 8.50 6.90
C TYR A 51 0.92 7.75 7.00
N PHE A 52 0.86 6.67 7.78
CA PHE A 52 -0.31 5.78 7.79
C PHE A 52 -1.60 6.53 8.09
N ALA A 53 -1.60 7.39 9.11
CA ALA A 53 -2.79 8.15 9.48
C ALA A 53 -3.25 9.07 8.35
N LYS A 54 -2.30 9.75 7.69
CA LYS A 54 -2.62 10.61 6.56
C LYS A 54 -3.17 9.81 5.39
N VAL A 55 -2.56 8.66 5.10
CA VAL A 55 -2.99 7.79 4.01
C VAL A 55 -4.39 7.24 4.27
N GLN A 56 -4.69 6.85 5.51
CA GLN A 56 -6.04 6.42 5.87
C GLN A 56 -7.06 7.54 5.64
N THR A 57 -6.71 8.76 6.00
CA THR A 57 -7.59 9.91 5.78
C THR A 57 -7.84 10.14 4.29
N LEU A 58 -6.79 10.02 3.47
CA LEU A 58 -6.91 10.18 2.03
C LEU A 58 -7.75 9.06 1.39
N LEU A 59 -7.63 7.84 1.90
CA LEU A 59 -8.47 6.73 1.44
C LEU A 59 -9.94 6.98 1.79
N GLY A 60 -10.20 7.53 2.99
CA GLY A 60 -11.54 7.89 3.42
C GLY A 60 -12.47 6.70 3.46
N THR A 61 -13.68 6.89 2.92
CA THR A 61 -14.70 5.84 2.84
C THR A 61 -14.72 5.14 1.49
N ASN A 62 -13.84 5.52 0.57
CA ASN A 62 -13.80 4.91 -0.75
C ASN A 62 -13.03 3.59 -0.71
N LEU A 63 -13.68 2.56 -0.20
CA LEU A 63 -13.09 1.23 -0.03
C LEU A 63 -13.36 0.30 -1.20
N SER A 64 -13.94 0.82 -2.27
CA SER A 64 -14.17 0.05 -3.49
C SER A 64 -12.85 -0.45 -4.06
N ASN A 65 -12.76 -1.74 -4.32
CA ASN A 65 -11.54 -2.39 -4.81
C ASN A 65 -10.35 -2.33 -3.85
N PHE A 66 -10.56 -1.94 -2.61
CA PHE A 66 -9.51 -1.94 -1.61
C PHE A 66 -9.40 -3.31 -0.95
N ALA A 67 -8.20 -3.87 -0.92
CA ALA A 67 -7.95 -5.20 -0.35
C ALA A 67 -7.35 -5.15 1.05
N GLY A 68 -6.82 -4.01 1.47
CA GLY A 68 -6.32 -3.82 2.83
C GLY A 68 -4.95 -3.18 2.88
N PHE A 69 -4.58 -2.80 4.10
CA PHE A 69 -3.22 -2.36 4.39
C PHE A 69 -2.41 -3.53 4.95
N TYR A 70 -1.13 -3.57 4.61
CA TYR A 70 -0.21 -4.59 5.10
C TYR A 70 1.04 -3.92 5.62
N SER A 71 1.55 -4.39 6.76
CA SER A 71 2.85 -4.00 7.27
C SER A 71 3.93 -4.65 6.39
N TYR A 72 4.97 -3.90 6.06
CA TYR A 72 6.08 -4.37 5.23
C TYR A 72 7.37 -3.95 5.92
N THR A 73 8.03 -4.89 6.57
CA THR A 73 9.25 -4.64 7.32
C THR A 73 10.38 -5.45 6.71
N GLN A 74 11.42 -4.77 6.26
CA GLN A 74 12.60 -5.42 5.71
C GLN A 74 13.57 -5.76 6.85
N THR A 75 14.00 -7.02 6.88
CA THR A 75 14.94 -7.53 7.88
C THR A 75 16.13 -8.17 7.19
N LEU A 76 17.14 -8.56 8.00
CA LEU A 76 18.32 -9.27 7.47
C LEU A 76 17.94 -10.60 6.80
N ASN A 77 16.86 -11.22 7.24
CA ASN A 77 16.43 -12.53 6.75
C ASN A 77 15.33 -12.45 5.70
N GLY A 78 15.01 -11.24 5.21
CA GLY A 78 13.99 -11.04 4.20
C GLY A 78 12.97 -10.01 4.61
N VAL A 79 11.71 -10.22 4.21
CA VAL A 79 10.63 -9.27 4.41
C VAL A 79 9.54 -9.90 5.24
N ASN A 80 9.11 -9.21 6.30
CA ASN A 80 7.96 -9.60 7.11
C ASN A 80 6.74 -8.80 6.68
N ILE A 81 5.64 -9.49 6.41
CA ILE A 81 4.41 -8.89 5.91
C ILE A 81 3.25 -9.37 6.77
N PHE A 82 2.50 -8.42 7.32
CA PHE A 82 1.32 -8.70 8.14
C PHE A 82 0.17 -7.82 7.68
N LYS A 83 -1.01 -8.42 7.64
CA LYS A 83 -2.22 -7.63 7.38
C LYS A 83 -2.54 -6.79 8.61
N LEU A 84 -2.80 -5.52 8.39
CA LEU A 84 -3.16 -4.57 9.44
C LEU A 84 -4.67 -4.57 9.72
#